data_8d94a855e0908d62505586e7e290b1ee
#
_entry.id   8d94a855e0908d62505586e7e290b1ee
#
_cell.length_a   1.000
_cell.length_b   1.000
_cell.length_c   1.000
_cell.angle_alpha   90.00
_cell.angle_beta   90.00
_cell.angle_gamma   90.00
#
_symmetry.space_group_name_H-M   'P 1'
#
loop_
_entity.id
_entity.type
_entity.pdbx_description
1 polymer ?
#
loop_
_entity_poly.entity_id
_entity_poly.type
_entity_poly.pdbx_seq_one_letter_code
_entity_poly.pdbx_strand_id
1 'polypeptide(L)'
;MTPAPIRVAVVDDHPVVRGGLAALLASADDIDVVGQAADGEAAVELALAERPDVVLMDLRMPVLDGVGATARIREEAPDVRVLVLTTYETDASILTAIEAGASGYLLKAAPEEEILAGVRAVARGEVALAPAIAAALVRQVGRPAAGPATPTPTLSPRETEVLALVAAGRTNARIARELHVTPATVKTHLLHVFEKLGVGDRTRAVTLAMELGLLPAAARPTRG
;
A
#
# COMPACT_ATOMS: atom_id res chain seq x y z
N MET A 1 -17.29 -36.23 -6.45
CA MET A 1 -17.79 -34.88 -6.70
C MET A 1 -16.58 -33.96 -6.63
N THR A 2 -16.22 -33.33 -7.72
CA THR A 2 -15.15 -32.32 -7.71
C THR A 2 -15.67 -31.12 -6.88
N PRO A 3 -14.91 -30.59 -5.92
CA PRO A 3 -15.32 -29.37 -5.21
C PRO A 3 -15.53 -28.23 -6.20
N ALA A 4 -16.43 -27.31 -5.88
CA ALA A 4 -16.61 -26.10 -6.70
C ALA A 4 -15.30 -25.30 -6.77
N PRO A 5 -14.98 -24.71 -7.91
CA PRO A 5 -13.78 -23.89 -8.04
C PRO A 5 -13.86 -22.65 -7.13
N ILE A 6 -12.72 -22.20 -6.64
CA ILE A 6 -12.59 -20.96 -5.86
C ILE A 6 -12.81 -19.78 -6.80
N ARG A 7 -13.83 -18.96 -6.53
CA ARG A 7 -14.15 -17.77 -7.32
C ARG A 7 -13.27 -16.59 -6.90
N VAL A 8 -12.49 -16.05 -7.83
CA VAL A 8 -11.51 -14.98 -7.54
C VAL A 8 -11.76 -13.76 -8.42
N ALA A 9 -11.78 -12.56 -7.82
CA ALA A 9 -11.70 -11.30 -8.54
C ALA A 9 -10.27 -10.74 -8.46
N VAL A 10 -9.77 -10.15 -9.57
CA VAL A 10 -8.41 -9.59 -9.64
C VAL A 10 -8.48 -8.07 -9.79
N VAL A 11 -7.84 -7.34 -8.88
CA VAL A 11 -7.90 -5.88 -8.81
C VAL A 11 -6.49 -5.28 -8.79
N ASP A 12 -6.15 -4.53 -9.83
CA ASP A 12 -4.85 -3.88 -10.01
C ASP A 12 -4.98 -2.76 -11.06
N ASP A 13 -4.42 -1.58 -10.84
CA ASP A 13 -4.51 -0.47 -11.79
C ASP A 13 -3.61 -0.68 -13.03
N HIS A 14 -2.59 -1.55 -12.93
CA HIS A 14 -1.68 -1.87 -14.03
C HIS A 14 -2.23 -3.00 -14.90
N PRO A 15 -2.66 -2.73 -16.16
CA PRO A 15 -3.34 -3.74 -16.98
C PRO A 15 -2.47 -4.97 -17.28
N VAL A 16 -1.14 -4.82 -17.39
CA VAL A 16 -0.22 -5.95 -17.63
C VAL A 16 -0.13 -6.86 -16.41
N VAL A 17 -0.04 -6.28 -15.21
CA VAL A 17 0.01 -7.05 -13.95
C VAL A 17 -1.32 -7.75 -13.72
N ARG A 18 -2.44 -7.03 -13.86
CA ARG A 18 -3.79 -7.57 -13.72
C ARG A 18 -4.03 -8.74 -14.68
N GLY A 19 -3.67 -8.58 -15.96
CA GLY A 19 -3.80 -9.65 -16.96
C GLY A 19 -2.90 -10.86 -16.66
N GLY A 20 -1.67 -10.63 -16.20
CA GLY A 20 -0.74 -11.69 -15.79
C GLY A 20 -1.27 -12.51 -14.60
N LEU A 21 -1.77 -11.81 -13.56
CA LEU A 21 -2.37 -12.46 -12.39
C LEU A 21 -3.63 -13.26 -12.75
N ALA A 22 -4.49 -12.69 -13.60
CA ALA A 22 -5.68 -13.40 -14.08
C ALA A 22 -5.31 -14.67 -14.87
N ALA A 23 -4.30 -14.59 -15.73
CA ALA A 23 -3.82 -15.75 -16.48
C ALA A 23 -3.19 -16.82 -15.56
N LEU A 24 -2.40 -16.41 -14.57
CA LEU A 24 -1.83 -17.29 -13.56
C LEU A 24 -2.94 -18.04 -12.81
N LEU A 25 -3.93 -17.32 -12.29
CA LEU A 25 -5.04 -17.92 -11.55
C LEU A 25 -5.86 -18.87 -12.43
N ALA A 26 -6.17 -18.48 -13.67
CA ALA A 26 -6.90 -19.30 -14.63
C ALA A 26 -6.12 -20.55 -15.09
N SER A 27 -4.81 -20.65 -14.84
CA SER A 27 -4.01 -21.86 -15.13
C SER A 27 -4.24 -22.97 -14.10
N ALA A 28 -4.87 -22.69 -12.97
CA ALA A 28 -5.16 -23.65 -11.92
C ALA A 28 -6.61 -24.18 -12.06
N ASP A 29 -6.78 -25.49 -12.15
CA ASP A 29 -8.08 -26.15 -12.40
C ASP A 29 -9.11 -25.90 -11.26
N ASP A 30 -8.67 -25.50 -10.09
CA ASP A 30 -9.47 -25.28 -8.89
C ASP A 30 -9.80 -23.80 -8.65
N ILE A 31 -9.44 -22.89 -9.57
CA ILE A 31 -9.67 -21.45 -9.45
C ILE A 31 -10.43 -20.93 -10.68
N ASP A 32 -11.45 -20.12 -10.44
CA ASP A 32 -12.23 -19.43 -11.46
C ASP A 32 -12.12 -17.91 -11.30
N VAL A 33 -11.61 -17.21 -12.32
CA VAL A 33 -11.49 -15.74 -12.33
C VAL A 33 -12.81 -15.12 -12.78
N VAL A 34 -13.63 -14.69 -11.84
CA VAL A 34 -14.98 -14.19 -12.09
C VAL A 34 -15.03 -12.73 -12.55
N GLY A 35 -13.93 -11.99 -12.42
CA GLY A 35 -13.88 -10.60 -12.89
C GLY A 35 -12.56 -9.91 -12.61
N GLN A 36 -12.41 -8.72 -13.21
CA GLN A 36 -11.24 -7.87 -13.06
C GLN A 36 -11.67 -6.41 -12.86
N ALA A 37 -10.95 -5.66 -12.02
CA ALA A 37 -11.17 -4.23 -11.80
C ALA A 37 -9.85 -3.46 -11.83
N ALA A 38 -9.91 -2.16 -12.17
CA ALA A 38 -8.73 -1.31 -12.31
C ALA A 38 -8.57 -0.28 -11.19
N ASP A 39 -9.53 -0.19 -10.28
CA ASP A 39 -9.54 0.71 -9.13
C ASP A 39 -10.44 0.15 -8.02
N GLY A 40 -10.41 0.80 -6.86
CA GLY A 40 -11.13 0.34 -5.67
C GLY A 40 -12.65 0.48 -5.75
N GLU A 41 -13.19 1.48 -6.48
CA GLU A 41 -14.65 1.62 -6.66
C GLU A 41 -15.19 0.46 -7.49
N ALA A 42 -14.57 0.20 -8.65
CA ALA A 42 -14.91 -0.93 -9.50
C ALA A 42 -14.72 -2.28 -8.78
N ALA A 43 -13.74 -2.38 -7.87
CA ALA A 43 -13.53 -3.56 -7.06
C ALA A 43 -14.68 -3.82 -6.09
N VAL A 44 -15.19 -2.78 -5.43
CA VAL A 44 -16.37 -2.92 -4.53
C VAL A 44 -17.60 -3.33 -5.33
N GLU A 45 -17.87 -2.68 -6.46
CA GLU A 45 -19.00 -3.03 -7.33
C GLU A 45 -18.91 -4.49 -7.80
N LEU A 46 -17.73 -4.93 -8.23
CA LEU A 46 -17.48 -6.31 -8.65
C LEU A 46 -17.69 -7.31 -7.51
N ALA A 47 -17.20 -7.01 -6.31
CA ALA A 47 -17.37 -7.85 -5.13
C ALA A 47 -18.83 -8.01 -4.73
N LEU A 48 -19.63 -6.95 -4.85
CA LEU A 48 -21.06 -6.99 -4.56
C LEU A 48 -21.87 -7.76 -5.61
N ALA A 49 -21.52 -7.60 -6.89
CA ALA A 49 -22.22 -8.24 -8.00
C ALA A 49 -21.90 -9.74 -8.09
N GLU A 50 -20.61 -10.09 -8.07
CA GLU A 50 -20.14 -11.45 -8.33
C GLU A 50 -20.00 -12.30 -7.08
N ARG A 51 -19.90 -11.68 -5.89
CA ARG A 51 -19.67 -12.40 -4.62
C ARG A 51 -18.55 -13.42 -4.72
N PRO A 52 -17.32 -13.03 -5.09
CA PRO A 52 -16.19 -13.94 -5.16
C PRO A 52 -15.83 -14.47 -3.75
N ASP A 53 -15.17 -15.63 -3.68
CA ASP A 53 -14.62 -16.14 -2.43
C ASP A 53 -13.43 -15.30 -1.96
N VAL A 54 -12.62 -14.84 -2.95
CA VAL A 54 -11.41 -14.04 -2.70
C VAL A 54 -11.32 -12.89 -3.70
N VAL A 55 -11.01 -11.70 -3.21
CA VAL A 55 -10.55 -10.56 -4.01
C VAL A 55 -9.04 -10.44 -3.84
N LEU A 56 -8.29 -10.58 -4.94
CA LEU A 56 -6.86 -10.30 -4.99
C LEU A 56 -6.69 -8.81 -5.27
N MET A 57 -6.21 -8.04 -4.29
CA MET A 57 -6.30 -6.58 -4.23
C MET A 57 -4.93 -5.90 -4.22
N ASP A 58 -4.64 -5.03 -5.18
CA ASP A 58 -3.55 -4.07 -5.03
C ASP A 58 -3.92 -2.95 -4.05
N LEU A 59 -2.93 -2.43 -3.32
CA LEU A 59 -3.15 -1.32 -2.39
C LEU A 59 -3.15 0.03 -3.07
N ARG A 60 -2.34 0.22 -4.11
CA ARG A 60 -2.14 1.53 -4.72
C ARG A 60 -2.87 1.65 -6.05
N MET A 61 -4.05 2.22 -5.99
CA MET A 61 -4.89 2.44 -7.14
C MET A 61 -5.49 3.86 -7.13
N PRO A 62 -5.84 4.40 -8.29
CA PRO A 62 -6.56 5.67 -8.38
C PRO A 62 -8.01 5.55 -7.87
N VAL A 63 -8.69 6.68 -7.69
CA VAL A 63 -10.09 6.83 -7.29
C VAL A 63 -10.31 6.39 -5.84
N LEU A 64 -10.31 5.10 -5.56
CA LEU A 64 -10.33 4.50 -4.24
C LEU A 64 -9.15 3.54 -4.13
N ASP A 65 -8.33 3.68 -3.10
CA ASP A 65 -7.20 2.79 -2.86
C ASP A 65 -7.65 1.42 -2.32
N GLY A 66 -6.73 0.45 -2.33
CA GLY A 66 -7.05 -0.91 -1.92
C GLY A 66 -7.40 -1.05 -0.44
N VAL A 67 -6.93 -0.15 0.42
CA VAL A 67 -7.29 -0.13 1.85
C VAL A 67 -8.73 0.29 2.02
N GLY A 68 -9.12 1.40 1.40
CA GLY A 68 -10.51 1.87 1.41
C GLY A 68 -11.48 0.87 0.77
N ALA A 69 -11.08 0.26 -0.36
CA ALA A 69 -11.86 -0.79 -1.00
C ALA A 69 -12.02 -2.02 -0.09
N THR A 70 -10.95 -2.44 0.61
CA THR A 70 -10.99 -3.56 1.57
C THR A 70 -11.97 -3.28 2.69
N ALA A 71 -11.93 -2.09 3.30
CA ALA A 71 -12.84 -1.71 4.38
C ALA A 71 -14.31 -1.77 3.92
N ARG A 72 -14.61 -1.22 2.74
CA ARG A 72 -15.97 -1.24 2.17
C ARG A 72 -16.44 -2.65 1.81
N ILE A 73 -15.60 -3.47 1.20
CA ILE A 73 -15.93 -4.87 0.89
C ILE A 73 -16.24 -5.64 2.20
N ARG A 74 -15.46 -5.42 3.26
CA ARG A 74 -15.69 -6.06 4.57
C ARG A 74 -17.00 -5.63 5.21
N GLU A 75 -17.44 -4.39 5.02
CA GLU A 75 -18.70 -3.86 5.52
C GLU A 75 -19.90 -4.35 4.70
N GLU A 76 -19.81 -4.25 3.36
CA GLU A 76 -20.93 -4.48 2.43
C GLU A 76 -21.06 -5.95 1.96
N ALA A 77 -19.95 -6.71 1.99
CA ALA A 77 -19.86 -8.11 1.58
C ALA A 77 -18.99 -8.95 2.53
N PRO A 78 -19.38 -9.16 3.79
CA PRO A 78 -18.51 -9.74 4.84
C PRO A 78 -18.05 -11.17 4.55
N ASP A 79 -18.71 -11.90 3.67
CA ASP A 79 -18.33 -13.24 3.24
C ASP A 79 -17.17 -13.23 2.22
N VAL A 80 -16.96 -12.11 1.52
CA VAL A 80 -15.88 -11.91 0.56
C VAL A 80 -14.58 -11.64 1.31
N ARG A 81 -13.54 -12.42 1.04
CA ARG A 81 -12.24 -12.27 1.67
C ARG A 81 -11.30 -11.48 0.77
N VAL A 82 -10.47 -10.63 1.38
CA VAL A 82 -9.50 -9.83 0.61
C VAL A 82 -8.08 -10.31 0.90
N LEU A 83 -7.38 -10.74 -0.16
CA LEU A 83 -5.95 -11.04 -0.16
C LEU A 83 -5.22 -9.87 -0.83
N VAL A 84 -4.46 -9.12 -0.04
CA VAL A 84 -3.66 -8.01 -0.56
C VAL A 84 -2.43 -8.53 -1.29
N LEU A 85 -2.18 -8.00 -2.48
CA LEU A 85 -1.00 -8.29 -3.29
C LEU A 85 -0.34 -6.97 -3.71
N THR A 86 0.83 -6.65 -3.17
CA THR A 86 1.48 -5.35 -3.36
C THR A 86 2.97 -5.45 -3.63
N THR A 87 3.53 -4.39 -4.22
CA THR A 87 4.99 -4.25 -4.39
C THR A 87 5.69 -3.68 -3.16
N TYR A 88 4.95 -3.24 -2.13
CA TYR A 88 5.48 -2.47 -0.99
C TYR A 88 5.51 -3.28 0.30
N GLU A 89 6.65 -3.20 1.00
CA GLU A 89 6.94 -3.88 2.27
C GLU A 89 6.91 -2.90 3.47
N THR A 90 6.35 -1.68 3.32
CA THR A 90 6.37 -0.72 4.44
C THR A 90 5.44 -1.17 5.55
N ASP A 91 5.97 -1.22 6.78
CA ASP A 91 5.26 -1.66 8.00
C ASP A 91 3.90 -0.93 8.19
N ALA A 92 3.82 0.35 7.81
CA ALA A 92 2.59 1.14 7.91
C ALA A 92 1.48 0.65 6.95
N SER A 93 1.81 0.34 5.69
CA SER A 93 0.84 -0.13 4.68
C SER A 93 0.26 -1.50 5.03
N ILE A 94 1.10 -2.37 5.62
CA ILE A 94 0.70 -3.71 6.07
C ILE A 94 -0.35 -3.61 7.18
N LEU A 95 -0.07 -2.79 8.20
CA LEU A 95 -1.00 -2.63 9.33
C LEU A 95 -2.33 -2.05 8.88
N THR A 96 -2.30 -0.97 8.11
CA THR A 96 -3.52 -0.32 7.64
C THR A 96 -4.41 -1.27 6.84
N ALA A 97 -3.81 -2.16 6.02
CA ALA A 97 -4.56 -3.17 5.28
C ALA A 97 -5.16 -4.24 6.19
N ILE A 98 -4.43 -4.67 7.23
CA ILE A 98 -4.92 -5.64 8.22
C ILE A 98 -6.03 -5.03 9.07
N GLU A 99 -5.87 -3.78 9.53
CA GLU A 99 -6.89 -3.03 10.27
C GLU A 99 -8.16 -2.83 9.44
N ALA A 100 -8.03 -2.64 8.12
CA ALA A 100 -9.14 -2.60 7.18
C ALA A 100 -9.84 -3.96 7.00
N GLY A 101 -9.27 -5.05 7.52
CA GLY A 101 -9.87 -6.38 7.53
C GLY A 101 -9.37 -7.30 6.40
N ALA A 102 -8.19 -7.05 5.83
CA ALA A 102 -7.57 -7.98 4.89
C ALA A 102 -7.34 -9.35 5.54
N SER A 103 -7.66 -10.41 4.79
CA SER A 103 -7.51 -11.81 5.24
C SER A 103 -6.12 -12.38 4.96
N GLY A 104 -5.31 -11.66 4.17
CA GLY A 104 -3.93 -12.04 3.88
C GLY A 104 -3.17 -10.92 3.19
N TYR A 105 -1.83 -11.09 3.13
CA TYR A 105 -0.94 -10.10 2.55
C TYR A 105 0.29 -10.78 1.93
N LEU A 106 0.45 -10.64 0.62
CA LEU A 106 1.56 -11.16 -0.16
C LEU A 106 2.25 -10.07 -0.97
N LEU A 107 3.45 -10.37 -1.44
CA LEU A 107 4.18 -9.49 -2.35
C LEU A 107 3.89 -9.85 -3.80
N LYS A 108 3.78 -8.86 -4.70
CA LYS A 108 3.66 -9.08 -6.15
C LYS A 108 4.90 -9.80 -6.74
N ALA A 109 6.04 -9.72 -6.05
CA ALA A 109 7.26 -10.44 -6.40
C ALA A 109 7.32 -11.87 -5.85
N ALA A 110 6.28 -12.34 -5.14
CA ALA A 110 6.22 -13.70 -4.64
C ALA A 110 6.17 -14.71 -5.80
N PRO A 111 6.72 -15.92 -5.62
CA PRO A 111 6.57 -16.98 -6.60
C PRO A 111 5.10 -17.28 -6.91
N GLU A 112 4.80 -17.67 -8.15
CA GLU A 112 3.44 -17.99 -8.61
C GLU A 112 2.76 -19.03 -7.70
N GLU A 113 3.50 -20.05 -7.28
CA GLU A 113 3.01 -21.09 -6.37
C GLU A 113 2.59 -20.52 -5.00
N GLU A 114 3.29 -19.51 -4.49
CA GLU A 114 2.95 -18.84 -3.23
C GLU A 114 1.66 -18.02 -3.36
N ILE A 115 1.46 -17.36 -4.51
CA ILE A 115 0.23 -16.61 -4.79
C ILE A 115 -0.97 -17.58 -4.85
N LEU A 116 -0.86 -18.69 -5.59
CA LEU A 116 -1.90 -19.70 -5.68
C LEU A 116 -2.20 -20.34 -4.31
N ALA A 117 -1.17 -20.65 -3.54
CA ALA A 117 -1.31 -21.19 -2.18
C ALA A 117 -2.01 -20.18 -1.25
N GLY A 118 -1.67 -18.91 -1.35
CA GLY A 118 -2.29 -17.82 -0.59
C GLY A 118 -3.78 -17.67 -0.89
N VAL A 119 -4.17 -17.69 -2.16
CA VAL A 119 -5.58 -17.66 -2.57
C VAL A 119 -6.34 -18.85 -1.98
N ARG A 120 -5.79 -20.07 -2.07
CA ARG A 120 -6.42 -21.26 -1.49
C ARG A 120 -6.55 -21.20 0.03
N ALA A 121 -5.52 -20.70 0.72
CA ALA A 121 -5.54 -20.52 2.17
C ALA A 121 -6.63 -19.53 2.59
N VAL A 122 -6.66 -18.36 1.95
CA VAL A 122 -7.68 -17.33 2.23
C VAL A 122 -9.08 -17.84 1.92
N ALA A 123 -9.29 -18.56 0.82
CA ALA A 123 -10.59 -19.17 0.49
C ALA A 123 -11.09 -20.13 1.58
N ARG A 124 -10.18 -20.83 2.29
CA ARG A 124 -10.53 -21.68 3.45
C ARG A 124 -10.73 -20.92 4.75
N GLY A 125 -10.54 -19.59 4.76
CA GLY A 125 -10.60 -18.76 5.96
C GLY A 125 -9.32 -18.76 6.79
N GLU A 126 -8.23 -19.25 6.24
CA GLU A 126 -6.89 -19.18 6.85
C GLU A 126 -6.24 -17.83 6.53
N VAL A 127 -5.29 -17.39 7.36
CA VAL A 127 -4.52 -16.17 7.11
C VAL A 127 -3.31 -16.50 6.24
N ALA A 128 -3.16 -15.80 5.12
CA ALA A 128 -1.99 -15.92 4.24
C ALA A 128 -1.07 -14.70 4.44
N LEU A 129 0.09 -14.92 5.04
CA LEU A 129 1.10 -13.86 5.25
C LEU A 129 2.45 -14.33 4.72
N ALA A 130 3.05 -13.54 3.83
CA ALA A 130 4.44 -13.76 3.45
C ALA A 130 5.35 -13.68 4.70
N PRO A 131 6.42 -14.49 4.81
CA PRO A 131 7.32 -14.49 5.98
C PRO A 131 7.88 -13.12 6.34
N ALA A 132 8.21 -12.29 5.34
CA ALA A 132 8.68 -10.92 5.54
C ALA A 132 7.62 -10.05 6.23
N ILE A 133 6.35 -10.22 5.85
CA ILE A 133 5.20 -9.52 6.42
C ILE A 133 4.93 -9.97 7.86
N ALA A 134 4.96 -11.28 8.10
CA ALA A 134 4.83 -11.82 9.46
C ALA A 134 5.93 -11.29 10.39
N ALA A 135 7.18 -11.22 9.92
CA ALA A 135 8.29 -10.64 10.68
C ALA A 135 8.09 -9.13 10.96
N ALA A 136 7.53 -8.37 10.01
CA ALA A 136 7.19 -6.96 10.20
C ALA A 136 6.14 -6.76 11.30
N LEU A 137 5.08 -7.56 11.28
CA LEU A 137 4.03 -7.55 12.31
C LEU A 137 4.57 -7.89 13.71
N VAL A 138 5.41 -8.94 13.84
CA VAL A 138 6.01 -9.31 15.11
C VAL A 138 6.88 -8.19 15.68
N ARG A 139 7.67 -7.50 14.84
CA ARG A 139 8.45 -6.33 15.25
C ARG A 139 7.58 -5.22 15.84
N GLN A 140 6.36 -5.05 15.32
CA GLN A 140 5.47 -3.98 15.72
C GLN A 140 4.66 -4.33 16.98
N VAL A 141 4.20 -5.57 17.12
CA VAL A 141 3.54 -6.07 18.35
C VAL A 141 4.49 -6.10 19.55
N GLY A 142 5.79 -6.31 19.32
CA GLY A 142 6.83 -6.28 20.36
C GLY A 142 7.24 -4.88 20.83
N ARG A 143 6.72 -3.80 20.22
CA ARG A 143 6.90 -2.44 20.78
C ARG A 143 5.88 -2.24 21.90
N PRO A 144 6.32 -1.90 23.13
CA PRO A 144 5.38 -1.57 24.20
C PRO A 144 4.44 -0.48 23.70
N ALA A 145 3.14 -0.67 23.88
CA ALA A 145 2.12 0.34 23.59
C ALA A 145 2.46 1.61 24.39
N ALA A 146 3.17 2.54 23.78
CA ALA A 146 3.17 3.91 24.26
C ALA A 146 1.75 4.43 24.00
N GLY A 147 1.09 4.94 25.03
CA GLY A 147 -0.25 5.48 24.98
C GLY A 147 -0.43 6.54 23.88
N PRO A 148 -1.65 7.10 23.63
CA PRO A 148 -2.04 7.79 22.41
C PRO A 148 -1.23 9.07 22.18
N ALA A 149 -0.01 8.89 21.68
CA ALA A 149 0.77 9.89 21.03
C ALA A 149 1.03 9.35 19.63
N THR A 150 0.41 9.94 18.62
CA THR A 150 0.78 9.74 17.21
C THR A 150 2.30 9.85 17.12
N PRO A 151 3.06 8.79 16.77
CA PRO A 151 4.51 8.91 16.66
C PRO A 151 4.79 9.95 15.57
N THR A 152 5.40 11.07 15.95
CA THR A 152 5.87 12.06 14.98
C THR A 152 6.78 11.33 13.99
N PRO A 153 6.47 11.34 12.69
CA PRO A 153 7.26 10.61 11.69
C PRO A 153 8.71 11.10 11.76
N THR A 154 9.66 10.16 11.87
CA THR A 154 11.08 10.50 11.99
C THR A 154 11.73 10.46 10.61
N LEU A 155 12.12 11.62 10.12
CA LEU A 155 12.91 11.72 8.89
C LEU A 155 14.40 11.46 9.20
N SER A 156 15.09 10.77 8.31
CA SER A 156 16.55 10.65 8.41
C SER A 156 17.22 12.03 8.19
N PRO A 157 18.46 12.25 8.64
CA PRO A 157 19.16 13.51 8.42
C PRO A 157 19.16 13.93 6.94
N ARG A 158 19.31 12.96 6.02
CA ARG A 158 19.33 13.23 4.58
C ARG A 158 17.95 13.59 4.02
N GLU A 159 16.90 12.97 4.49
CA GLU A 159 15.51 13.28 4.13
C GLU A 159 15.12 14.68 4.63
N THR A 160 15.52 15.02 5.85
CA THR A 160 15.30 16.36 6.44
C THR A 160 16.03 17.44 5.63
N GLU A 161 17.28 17.20 5.23
CA GLU A 161 18.06 18.11 4.42
C GLU A 161 17.45 18.34 3.03
N VAL A 162 17.02 17.25 2.37
CA VAL A 162 16.33 17.33 1.08
C VAL A 162 15.00 18.11 1.24
N LEU A 163 14.20 17.79 2.25
CA LEU A 163 12.91 18.46 2.48
C LEU A 163 13.07 19.93 2.85
N ALA A 164 14.11 20.31 3.58
CA ALA A 164 14.42 21.72 3.89
C ALA A 164 14.75 22.52 2.60
N LEU A 165 15.48 21.92 1.67
CA LEU A 165 15.77 22.55 0.37
C LEU A 165 14.50 22.65 -0.52
N VAL A 166 13.60 21.69 -0.41
CA VAL A 166 12.27 21.75 -1.04
C VAL A 166 11.45 22.91 -0.46
N ALA A 167 11.44 23.09 0.86
CA ALA A 167 10.78 24.20 1.54
C ALA A 167 11.36 25.56 1.13
N ALA A 168 12.68 25.61 0.83
CA ALA A 168 13.35 26.77 0.26
C ALA A 168 13.08 27.01 -1.24
N GLY A 169 12.13 26.27 -1.85
CA GLY A 169 11.73 26.43 -3.25
C GLY A 169 12.73 25.89 -4.29
N ARG A 170 13.69 25.03 -3.89
CA ARG A 170 14.68 24.48 -4.80
C ARG A 170 14.09 23.38 -5.68
N THR A 171 14.45 23.33 -6.97
CA THR A 171 14.13 22.22 -7.86
C THR A 171 15.00 20.99 -7.56
N ASN A 172 14.55 19.79 -7.93
CA ASN A 172 15.33 18.55 -7.70
C ASN A 172 16.73 18.62 -8.32
N ALA A 173 16.88 19.26 -9.50
CA ALA A 173 18.17 19.45 -10.15
C ALA A 173 19.10 20.40 -9.35
N ARG A 174 18.54 21.39 -8.66
CA ARG A 174 19.31 22.32 -7.81
C ARG A 174 19.68 21.64 -6.49
N ILE A 175 18.77 20.92 -5.87
CA ILE A 175 19.01 20.10 -4.67
C ILE A 175 20.13 19.08 -4.95
N ALA A 176 20.07 18.38 -6.08
CA ALA A 176 21.07 17.40 -6.49
C ALA A 176 22.49 18.01 -6.56
N ARG A 177 22.60 19.22 -7.10
CA ARG A 177 23.89 19.95 -7.16
C ARG A 177 24.36 20.38 -5.77
N GLU A 178 23.48 20.94 -4.94
CA GLU A 178 23.81 21.41 -3.60
C GLU A 178 24.23 20.26 -2.66
N LEU A 179 23.64 19.08 -2.87
CA LEU A 179 23.89 17.89 -2.06
C LEU A 179 24.90 16.89 -2.67
N HIS A 180 25.49 17.22 -3.82
CA HIS A 180 26.45 16.38 -4.56
C HIS A 180 25.91 14.95 -4.88
N VAL A 181 24.64 14.86 -5.29
CA VAL A 181 23.97 13.61 -5.68
C VAL A 181 23.32 13.75 -7.05
N THR A 182 22.69 12.68 -7.54
CA THR A 182 21.91 12.74 -8.79
C THR A 182 20.47 13.24 -8.56
N PRO A 183 19.81 13.83 -9.56
CA PRO A 183 18.37 14.17 -9.45
C PRO A 183 17.49 12.96 -9.18
N ALA A 184 17.88 11.76 -9.63
CA ALA A 184 17.18 10.51 -9.33
C ALA A 184 17.27 10.17 -7.85
N THR A 185 18.43 10.35 -7.21
CA THR A 185 18.62 10.15 -5.77
C THR A 185 17.74 11.11 -4.96
N VAL A 186 17.65 12.40 -5.37
CA VAL A 186 16.74 13.36 -4.72
C VAL A 186 15.29 12.90 -4.82
N LYS A 187 14.87 12.41 -5.99
CA LYS A 187 13.51 11.88 -6.19
C LYS A 187 13.23 10.70 -5.26
N THR A 188 14.17 9.79 -5.09
CA THR A 188 14.05 8.65 -4.16
C THR A 188 13.88 9.12 -2.71
N HIS A 189 14.72 10.08 -2.25
CA HIS A 189 14.56 10.63 -0.90
C HIS A 189 13.20 11.30 -0.70
N LEU A 190 12.69 12.03 -1.71
CA LEU A 190 11.37 12.64 -1.63
C LEU A 190 10.24 11.62 -1.57
N LEU A 191 10.34 10.53 -2.31
CA LEU A 191 9.37 9.43 -2.22
C LEU A 191 9.33 8.86 -0.80
N HIS A 192 10.48 8.57 -0.18
CA HIS A 192 10.55 8.10 1.20
C HIS A 192 9.98 9.12 2.21
N VAL A 193 10.22 10.43 1.97
CA VAL A 193 9.62 11.49 2.80
C VAL A 193 8.10 11.48 2.67
N PHE A 194 7.58 11.37 1.44
CA PHE A 194 6.13 11.34 1.20
C PHE A 194 5.48 10.13 1.86
N GLU A 195 6.11 8.97 1.77
CA GLU A 195 5.67 7.75 2.46
C GLU A 195 5.65 7.93 3.98
N LYS A 196 6.75 8.43 4.56
CA LYS A 196 6.85 8.63 6.01
C LYS A 196 5.87 9.67 6.56
N LEU A 197 5.55 10.69 5.76
CA LEU A 197 4.59 11.74 6.14
C LEU A 197 3.15 11.38 5.72
N GLY A 198 2.92 10.31 4.96
CA GLY A 198 1.60 9.92 4.47
C GLY A 198 1.00 10.95 3.50
N VAL A 199 1.81 11.58 2.64
CA VAL A 199 1.38 12.65 1.72
C VAL A 199 1.67 12.31 0.27
N GLY A 200 0.84 12.81 -0.66
CA GLY A 200 0.96 12.52 -2.09
C GLY A 200 1.80 13.52 -2.89
N ASP A 201 2.12 14.68 -2.34
CA ASP A 201 2.83 15.74 -3.08
C ASP A 201 3.81 16.54 -2.22
N ARG A 202 4.71 17.26 -2.92
CA ARG A 202 5.81 18.01 -2.28
C ARG A 202 5.34 19.19 -1.43
N THR A 203 4.23 19.83 -1.81
CA THR A 203 3.71 20.99 -1.10
C THR A 203 3.12 20.54 0.24
N ARG A 204 2.32 19.46 0.21
CA ARG A 204 1.74 18.88 1.42
C ARG A 204 2.82 18.32 2.35
N ALA A 205 3.90 17.73 1.80
CA ALA A 205 5.03 17.25 2.59
C ALA A 205 5.70 18.37 3.38
N VAL A 206 5.95 19.53 2.76
CA VAL A 206 6.55 20.70 3.43
C VAL A 206 5.61 21.25 4.50
N THR A 207 4.32 21.43 4.18
CA THR A 207 3.32 21.96 5.12
C THR A 207 3.21 21.08 6.36
N LEU A 208 3.05 19.76 6.16
CA LEU A 208 2.91 18.81 7.27
C LEU A 208 4.20 18.71 8.10
N ALA A 209 5.37 18.75 7.47
CA ALA A 209 6.65 18.74 8.20
C ALA A 209 6.84 19.99 9.07
N MET A 210 6.35 21.15 8.64
CA MET A 210 6.32 22.36 9.45
C MET A 210 5.31 22.27 10.62
N GLU A 211 4.12 21.73 10.37
CA GLU A 211 3.09 21.50 11.39
C GLU A 211 3.58 20.53 12.48
N LEU A 212 4.33 19.50 12.10
CA LEU A 212 4.91 18.50 13.01
C LEU A 212 6.23 18.94 13.67
N GLY A 213 6.73 20.16 13.36
CA GLY A 213 8.00 20.65 13.91
C GLY A 213 9.26 19.94 13.36
N LEU A 214 9.15 19.19 12.28
CA LEU A 214 10.27 18.51 11.60
C LEU A 214 11.11 19.50 10.75
N LEU A 215 10.53 20.63 10.39
CA LEU A 215 11.19 21.75 9.73
C LEU A 215 10.90 23.05 10.49
N PRO A 216 11.87 24.00 10.52
CA PRO A 216 11.59 25.32 11.09
C PRO A 216 10.46 26.02 10.32
N ALA A 217 9.54 26.64 11.03
CA ALA A 217 8.49 27.44 10.41
C ALA A 217 9.12 28.52 9.52
N ALA A 218 8.60 28.68 8.30
CA ALA A 218 9.08 29.72 7.39
C ALA A 218 8.95 31.09 8.06
N ALA A 219 10.05 31.82 8.21
CA ALA A 219 10.03 33.17 8.70
C ALA A 219 9.07 34.00 7.82
N ARG A 220 8.03 34.56 8.42
CA ARG A 220 7.13 35.52 7.73
C ARG A 220 7.98 36.65 7.19
N PRO A 221 7.85 36.99 5.88
CA PRO A 221 8.50 38.19 5.40
C PRO A 221 7.94 39.39 6.20
N THR A 222 8.80 40.05 6.94
CA THR A 222 8.51 41.37 7.55
C THR A 222 8.20 42.31 6.39
N ARG A 223 6.95 42.73 6.30
CA ARG A 223 6.58 43.88 5.45
C ARG A 223 7.33 45.09 5.99
N GLY A 224 8.33 45.57 5.25
CA GLY A 224 8.89 46.90 5.31
C GLY A 224 8.16 47.80 4.32
#